data_b78f18d4a3f2bc3603e34db33d33b0d4
#
_entry.id   b78f18d4a3f2bc3603e34db33d33b0d4
#
_cell.length_a   1.000
_cell.length_b   1.000
_cell.length_c   1.000
_cell.angle_alpha   90.00
_cell.angle_beta   90.00
_cell.angle_gamma   90.00
#
_symmetry.space_group_name_H-M   'P 1'
#
loop_
_entity.id
_entity.type
_entity.pdbx_description
1 polymer ?
#
loop_
_entity_poly.entity_id
_entity_poly.type
_entity_poly.pdbx_seq_one_letter_code
_entity_poly.pdbx_strand_id
1 'polypeptide(L)'
;MNLGKFGKQFEDMQKKLARLEEDLKERVVEAASGGGMVRVKVNGAEEVVDIKIEPEVIAPDDKGMLEDLVLAAVNEGIKKAKKLREGELARITGLSLPGLM
;
A
#
# COMPACT_ATOMS: atom_id res chain seq x y z
N MET A 1 37.08 3.28 -17.17
CA MET A 1 35.77 3.33 -16.52
C MET A 1 35.28 4.78 -16.50
N ASN A 2 34.07 5.01 -16.92
CA ASN A 2 33.51 6.36 -16.98
C ASN A 2 32.70 6.68 -15.72
N LEU A 3 33.37 7.27 -14.73
CA LEU A 3 32.75 7.58 -13.43
C LEU A 3 31.64 8.62 -13.54
N GLY A 4 31.77 9.58 -14.49
CA GLY A 4 30.75 10.59 -14.71
C GLY A 4 29.42 9.99 -15.21
N LYS A 5 29.50 9.04 -16.11
CA LYS A 5 28.32 8.33 -16.63
C LYS A 5 27.66 7.51 -15.53
N PHE A 6 28.44 6.85 -14.70
CA PHE A 6 27.93 6.05 -13.58
C PHE A 6 27.23 6.93 -12.55
N GLY A 7 27.82 8.08 -12.20
CA GLY A 7 27.21 9.03 -11.27
C GLY A 7 25.90 9.59 -11.78
N LYS A 8 25.80 9.87 -13.09
CA LYS A 8 24.57 10.36 -13.69
C LYS A 8 23.45 9.31 -13.64
N GLN A 9 23.79 8.05 -13.90
CA GLN A 9 22.82 6.96 -13.81
C GLN A 9 22.29 6.81 -12.38
N PHE A 10 23.16 6.96 -11.41
CA PHE A 10 22.77 6.91 -10.01
C PHE A 10 21.82 8.06 -9.64
N GLU A 11 22.14 9.28 -10.06
CA GLU A 11 21.27 10.44 -9.84
C GLU A 11 19.90 10.26 -10.48
N ASP A 12 19.86 9.75 -11.71
CA ASP A 12 18.59 9.50 -12.42
C ASP A 12 17.74 8.48 -11.69
N MET A 13 18.36 7.43 -11.16
CA MET A 13 17.65 6.43 -10.36
C MET A 13 17.07 7.04 -9.09
N GLN A 14 17.85 7.88 -8.39
CA GLN A 14 17.36 8.54 -7.18
C GLN A 14 16.15 9.44 -7.47
N LYS A 15 16.18 10.16 -8.60
CA LYS A 15 15.05 10.99 -9.01
C LYS A 15 13.81 10.16 -9.29
N LYS A 16 13.97 9.01 -9.95
CA LYS A 16 12.85 8.10 -10.22
C LYS A 16 12.25 7.55 -8.93
N LEU A 17 13.10 7.19 -7.97
CA LEU A 17 12.64 6.68 -6.69
C LEU A 17 11.90 7.75 -5.88
N ALA A 18 12.39 8.99 -5.91
CA ALA A 18 11.72 10.11 -5.23
C ALA A 18 10.33 10.38 -5.85
N ARG A 19 10.24 10.35 -7.18
CA ARG A 19 8.95 10.49 -7.87
C ARG A 19 8.00 9.37 -7.52
N LEU A 20 8.52 8.14 -7.46
CA LEU A 20 7.72 6.99 -7.10
C LEU A 20 7.09 7.17 -5.71
N GLU A 21 7.86 7.65 -4.74
CA GLU A 21 7.33 7.88 -3.39
C GLU A 21 6.19 8.88 -3.38
N GLU A 22 6.29 9.96 -4.16
CA GLU A 22 5.23 10.93 -4.30
C GLU A 22 3.99 10.35 -4.98
N ASP A 23 4.19 9.61 -6.08
CA ASP A 23 3.10 8.98 -6.81
C ASP A 23 2.36 7.95 -5.95
N LEU A 24 3.11 7.18 -5.15
CA LEU A 24 2.53 6.16 -4.29
C LEU A 24 1.63 6.75 -3.21
N LYS A 25 1.92 7.95 -2.72
CA LYS A 25 1.07 8.62 -1.74
C LYS A 25 -0.32 8.93 -2.29
N GLU A 26 -0.43 9.12 -3.60
CA GLU A 26 -1.69 9.45 -4.25
C GLU A 26 -2.43 8.23 -4.79
N ARG A 27 -1.75 7.08 -4.89
CA ARG A 27 -2.39 5.83 -5.34
C ARG A 27 -3.01 5.12 -4.16
N VAL A 28 -4.23 4.66 -4.34
CA VAL A 28 -5.03 4.07 -3.27
C VAL A 28 -5.46 2.66 -3.66
N VAL A 29 -5.33 1.73 -2.73
CA VAL A 29 -5.90 0.39 -2.83
C VAL A 29 -7.00 0.26 -1.81
N GLU A 30 -7.97 -0.62 -2.09
CA GLU A 30 -9.10 -0.86 -1.20
C GLU A 30 -9.08 -2.28 -0.68
N ALA A 31 -9.53 -2.44 0.56
CA ALA A 31 -9.74 -3.74 1.17
C ALA A 31 -11.00 -3.70 2.01
N ALA A 32 -11.56 -4.87 2.26
CA ALA A 32 -12.80 -4.98 3.02
C ALA A 32 -12.77 -6.24 3.86
N SER A 33 -13.62 -6.27 4.88
CA SER A 33 -13.86 -7.44 5.72
C SER A 33 -15.35 -7.56 6.01
N GLY A 34 -15.77 -8.75 6.47
CA GLY A 34 -17.16 -8.99 6.83
C GLY A 34 -18.13 -8.80 5.68
N GLY A 35 -17.75 -9.22 4.46
CA GLY A 35 -18.63 -9.04 3.30
C GLY A 35 -18.84 -7.59 2.90
N GLY A 36 -17.86 -6.73 3.19
CA GLY A 36 -17.95 -5.30 2.86
C GLY A 36 -18.47 -4.43 4.00
N MET A 37 -18.70 -5.01 5.17
CA MET A 37 -19.19 -4.25 6.34
C MET A 37 -18.18 -3.23 6.82
N VAL A 38 -16.89 -3.52 6.70
CA VAL A 38 -15.81 -2.57 6.96
C VAL A 38 -14.97 -2.49 5.70
N ARG A 39 -14.72 -1.28 5.23
CA ARG A 39 -13.90 -1.00 4.06
C ARG A 39 -12.82 0.00 4.41
N VAL A 40 -11.63 -0.21 3.90
CA VAL A 40 -10.52 0.71 4.12
C VAL A 40 -9.89 1.09 2.80
N LYS A 41 -9.31 2.29 2.77
CA LYS A 41 -8.45 2.73 1.67
C LYS A 41 -7.06 2.96 2.25
N VAL A 42 -6.05 2.42 1.58
CA VAL A 42 -4.66 2.54 1.99
C VAL A 42 -3.88 3.06 0.79
N ASN A 43 -3.04 4.07 0.99
CA ASN A 43 -2.23 4.57 -0.12
C ASN A 43 -0.98 3.71 -0.31
N GLY A 44 -0.24 3.96 -1.40
CA GLY A 44 0.97 3.21 -1.70
C GLY A 44 2.12 3.46 -0.72
N ALA A 45 2.01 4.48 0.12
CA ALA A 45 2.95 4.72 1.23
C ALA A 45 2.56 3.95 2.49
N GLU A 46 1.59 3.03 2.38
CA GLU A 46 1.12 2.16 3.46
C GLU A 46 0.43 2.93 4.59
N GLU A 47 -0.21 4.04 4.25
CA GLU A 47 -1.01 4.81 5.20
C GLU A 47 -2.49 4.55 4.96
N VAL A 48 -3.23 4.29 6.04
CA VAL A 48 -4.69 4.17 5.97
C VAL A 48 -5.26 5.59 5.81
N VAL A 49 -5.95 5.83 4.70
CA VAL A 49 -6.46 7.17 4.37
C VAL A 49 -7.97 7.30 4.51
N ASP A 50 -8.69 6.18 4.60
CA ASP A 50 -10.14 6.21 4.80
C ASP A 50 -10.61 4.89 5.41
N ILE A 51 -11.64 4.97 6.27
CA ILE A 51 -12.32 3.81 6.83
C ILE A 51 -13.82 4.07 6.73
N LYS A 52 -14.55 3.08 6.21
CA LYS A 52 -16.00 3.10 6.14
C LYS A 52 -16.55 1.90 6.89
N ILE A 53 -17.49 2.15 7.79
CA ILE A 53 -18.11 1.10 8.61
C ILE A 53 -19.61 1.19 8.40
N GLU A 54 -20.22 0.05 7.99
CA GLU A 54 -21.66 -0.01 7.83
C GLU A 54 -22.33 0.07 9.21
N PRO A 55 -23.41 0.84 9.36
CA PRO A 55 -24.08 1.00 10.65
C PRO A 55 -24.52 -0.31 11.30
N GLU A 56 -24.85 -1.33 10.51
CA GLU A 56 -25.33 -2.60 11.01
C GLU A 56 -24.36 -3.32 11.93
N VAL A 57 -23.05 -3.05 11.81
CA VAL A 57 -22.05 -3.71 12.65
C VAL A 57 -21.69 -2.88 13.89
N ILE A 58 -22.29 -1.70 14.03
CA ILE A 58 -22.07 -0.84 15.20
C ILE A 58 -23.14 -1.16 16.22
N ALA A 59 -22.89 -2.21 16.99
CA ALA A 59 -23.79 -2.63 18.07
C ALA A 59 -23.00 -2.74 19.36
N PRO A 60 -23.52 -2.22 20.48
CA PRO A 60 -22.79 -2.24 21.76
C PRO A 60 -22.37 -3.64 22.19
N ASP A 61 -23.18 -4.66 21.89
CA ASP A 61 -22.92 -6.04 22.27
C ASP A 61 -21.85 -6.70 21.40
N ASP A 62 -21.55 -6.12 20.22
CA ASP A 62 -20.66 -6.71 19.22
C ASP A 62 -19.38 -5.90 19.02
N LYS A 63 -18.95 -5.22 20.04
CA LYS A 63 -17.73 -4.40 19.99
C LYS A 63 -16.52 -5.22 19.54
N GLY A 64 -16.35 -6.43 20.07
CA GLY A 64 -15.24 -7.30 19.71
C GLY A 64 -15.26 -7.69 18.24
N MET A 65 -16.45 -7.96 17.69
CA MET A 65 -16.60 -8.26 16.27
C MET A 65 -16.19 -7.06 15.41
N LEU A 66 -16.61 -5.86 15.77
CA LEU A 66 -16.25 -4.65 15.05
C LEU A 66 -14.74 -4.43 15.06
N GLU A 67 -14.11 -4.59 16.22
CA GLU A 67 -12.66 -4.47 16.35
C GLU A 67 -11.93 -5.47 15.44
N ASP A 68 -12.38 -6.72 15.40
CA ASP A 68 -11.81 -7.75 14.56
C ASP A 68 -11.97 -7.44 13.07
N LEU A 69 -13.15 -6.93 12.67
CA LEU A 69 -13.40 -6.56 11.28
C LEU A 69 -12.52 -5.40 10.84
N VAL A 70 -12.34 -4.39 11.68
CA VAL A 70 -11.45 -3.26 11.38
C VAL A 70 -10.01 -3.73 11.26
N LEU A 71 -9.56 -4.56 12.19
CA LEU A 71 -8.20 -5.11 12.16
C LEU A 71 -7.95 -5.89 10.88
N ALA A 72 -8.89 -6.76 10.50
CA ALA A 72 -8.76 -7.57 9.30
C ALA A 72 -8.71 -6.72 8.03
N ALA A 73 -9.58 -5.72 7.92
CA ALA A 73 -9.63 -4.83 6.76
C ALA A 73 -8.35 -4.01 6.65
N VAL A 74 -7.87 -3.43 7.75
CA VAL A 74 -6.65 -2.63 7.77
C VAL A 74 -5.44 -3.46 7.37
N ASN A 75 -5.28 -4.64 7.95
CA ASN A 75 -4.16 -5.53 7.62
C ASN A 75 -4.17 -5.96 6.16
N GLU A 76 -5.34 -6.28 5.63
CA GLU A 76 -5.46 -6.64 4.20
C GLU A 76 -5.13 -5.46 3.30
N GLY A 77 -5.58 -4.27 3.66
CA GLY A 77 -5.28 -3.04 2.92
C GLY A 77 -3.79 -2.72 2.90
N ILE A 78 -3.12 -2.84 4.04
CA ILE A 78 -1.68 -2.62 4.14
C ILE A 78 -0.92 -3.64 3.29
N LYS A 79 -1.36 -4.90 3.31
CA LYS A 79 -0.76 -5.96 2.50
C LYS A 79 -0.86 -5.63 1.00
N LYS A 80 -2.03 -5.15 0.55
CA LYS A 80 -2.23 -4.74 -0.84
C LYS A 80 -1.35 -3.55 -1.22
N ALA A 81 -1.23 -2.58 -0.32
CA ALA A 81 -0.38 -1.40 -0.53
C ALA A 81 1.09 -1.80 -0.66
N LYS A 82 1.55 -2.74 0.16
CA LYS A 82 2.91 -3.27 0.05
C LYS A 82 3.17 -3.92 -1.30
N LYS A 83 2.23 -4.74 -1.78
CA LYS A 83 2.35 -5.37 -3.09
C LYS A 83 2.43 -4.35 -4.21
N LEU A 84 1.60 -3.30 -4.13
CA LEU A 84 1.65 -2.21 -5.09
C LEU A 84 3.02 -1.55 -5.10
N ARG A 85 3.54 -1.20 -3.92
CA ARG A 85 4.84 -0.56 -3.77
C ARG A 85 5.97 -1.44 -4.31
N GLU A 86 5.98 -2.71 -3.93
CA GLU A 86 6.99 -3.66 -4.37
C GLU A 86 6.98 -3.85 -5.89
N GLY A 87 5.78 -3.94 -6.49
CA GLY A 87 5.63 -4.06 -7.93
C GLY A 87 6.16 -2.84 -8.68
N GLU A 88 5.85 -1.64 -8.20
CA GLU A 88 6.33 -0.41 -8.81
C GLU A 88 7.84 -0.24 -8.65
N LEU A 89 8.38 -0.61 -7.49
CA LEU A 89 9.81 -0.57 -7.25
C LEU A 89 10.56 -1.53 -8.16
N ALA A 90 10.06 -2.75 -8.31
CA ALA A 90 10.64 -3.74 -9.21
C ALA A 90 10.62 -3.25 -10.66
N ARG A 91 9.55 -2.60 -11.08
CA ARG A 91 9.43 -2.05 -12.44
C ARG A 91 10.48 -0.97 -12.71
N ILE A 92 10.72 -0.09 -11.74
CA ILE A 92 11.70 1.00 -11.88
C ILE A 92 13.13 0.48 -11.86
N THR A 93 13.43 -0.44 -10.96
CA THR A 93 14.79 -0.99 -10.80
C THR A 93 15.11 -2.06 -11.83
N GLY A 94 14.11 -2.61 -12.50
CA GLY A 94 14.27 -3.73 -13.41
C GLY A 94 14.63 -5.03 -12.72
N LEU A 95 14.46 -5.08 -11.40
CA LEU A 95 14.77 -6.27 -10.60
C LEU A 95 13.51 -7.09 -10.35
N SER A 96 13.61 -8.38 -10.62
CA SER A 96 12.58 -9.34 -10.24
C SER A 96 13.04 -9.98 -8.93
N LEU A 97 12.36 -9.64 -7.83
CA LEU A 97 12.74 -10.15 -6.53
C LEU A 97 12.13 -11.53 -6.29
N PRO A 98 12.94 -12.51 -5.84
CA PRO A 98 12.38 -13.82 -5.46
C PRO A 98 11.36 -13.62 -4.35
N GLY A 99 10.21 -14.23 -4.46
CA GLY A 99 9.14 -14.07 -3.50
C GLY A 99 8.10 -13.03 -3.89
N LEU A 100 8.37 -12.24 -4.92
CA LEU A 100 7.38 -11.33 -5.51
C LEU A 100 6.69 -11.94 -6.74
N MET A 101 7.14 -13.10 -7.12
CA MET A 101 6.56 -13.82 -8.26
C MET A 101 5.60 -14.88 -7.80
#